data_e784808b1ee30abd903b56e64472147b
#
_entry.id   e784808b1ee30abd903b56e64472147b
#
_cell.length_a   1.000
_cell.length_b   1.000
_cell.length_c   1.000
_cell.angle_alpha   90.00
_cell.angle_beta   90.00
_cell.angle_gamma   90.00
#
_symmetry.space_group_name_H-M   'P 1'
#
loop_
_entity.id
_entity.type
_entity.pdbx_description
1 polymer ?
#
loop_
_entity_poly.entity_id
_entity_poly.type
_entity_poly.pdbx_seq_one_letter_code
_entity_poly.pdbx_strand_id
1 'polypeptide(L)'
;MRMFFVLALAIAAVTMTFAQSSSKQIIKTGSNPTLPFSPAVKVGGLIYAAGTLGTNSAGAIAKGDIKAQTKQTLDNIAETLKAAGSSLANATSVLIYLRNAADFAAMNEVYAPYWPKNPPARATVVVTQPLANADALVEISMIAVPNGGERVVVHPSGWSNSPSPYSYGIRSGNTLFLAGLVSRNGKDNTNVKGDITAQTKMVLDNGAEVLKAAGMSYADVVSARVFLTDDSTFQAMNTAYRTYFPSSPPARATVKAGLTSPDYLVEIAMIAVKDPGRKAITTPGADGSAGTPNPNLSAAIQVGNRLYVAGLTGNTATNKGDVKAQTAEVLARAGRTLKAAGFDWSHVVDGIVYLPDMSKFPDMNAAYREVFTKDFPARATVGTGLMGADAAVEIMFTAVK
;
A
#
# COMPACT_ATOMS: atom_id res chain seq x y z
N MET A 1 -52.72 -16.71 -54.35
CA MET A 1 -52.39 -16.17 -53.00
C MET A 1 -51.14 -16.94 -52.48
N ARG A 2 -49.96 -16.39 -52.68
CA ARG A 2 -48.68 -17.03 -52.29
C ARG A 2 -48.17 -16.31 -51.03
N MET A 3 -48.14 -17.05 -49.91
CA MET A 3 -47.58 -16.59 -48.62
C MET A 3 -46.06 -16.76 -48.63
N PHE A 4 -45.30 -15.67 -48.51
CA PHE A 4 -43.87 -15.67 -48.27
C PHE A 4 -43.61 -15.72 -46.75
N PHE A 5 -42.99 -16.78 -46.27
CA PHE A 5 -42.43 -16.83 -44.93
C PHE A 5 -41.03 -16.22 -44.96
N VAL A 6 -40.84 -15.12 -44.22
CA VAL A 6 -39.52 -14.55 -43.96
C VAL A 6 -39.02 -15.16 -42.69
N LEU A 7 -37.96 -15.95 -42.77
CA LEU A 7 -37.23 -16.53 -41.65
C LEU A 7 -36.18 -15.52 -41.20
N ALA A 8 -36.37 -14.88 -40.04
CA ALA A 8 -35.38 -14.01 -39.43
C ALA A 8 -34.37 -14.83 -38.63
N LEU A 9 -33.13 -14.89 -39.12
CA LEU A 9 -32.02 -15.52 -38.42
C LEU A 9 -31.41 -14.51 -37.43
N ALA A 10 -31.62 -14.70 -36.12
CA ALA A 10 -30.98 -13.94 -35.09
C ALA A 10 -29.57 -14.52 -34.86
N ILE A 11 -28.53 -13.79 -35.29
CA ILE A 11 -27.12 -14.10 -34.96
C ILE A 11 -26.83 -13.52 -33.59
N ALA A 12 -26.76 -14.37 -32.58
CA ALA A 12 -26.23 -14.02 -31.25
C ALA A 12 -24.70 -13.92 -31.33
N ALA A 13 -24.19 -12.71 -31.36
CA ALA A 13 -22.75 -12.47 -31.21
C ALA A 13 -22.34 -12.76 -29.77
N VAL A 14 -21.75 -13.93 -29.52
CA VAL A 14 -21.07 -14.25 -28.29
C VAL A 14 -19.75 -13.49 -28.29
N THR A 15 -19.69 -12.35 -27.60
CA THR A 15 -18.43 -11.67 -27.27
C THR A 15 -17.70 -12.49 -26.24
N MET A 16 -16.79 -13.37 -26.68
CA MET A 16 -15.80 -13.96 -25.79
C MET A 16 -14.83 -12.85 -25.34
N THR A 17 -15.06 -12.29 -24.17
CA THR A 17 -14.04 -11.53 -23.45
C THR A 17 -12.94 -12.52 -23.06
N PHE A 18 -11.89 -12.59 -23.85
CA PHE A 18 -10.64 -13.22 -23.41
C PHE A 18 -10.13 -12.41 -22.21
N ALA A 19 -10.24 -12.97 -21.02
CA ALA A 19 -9.47 -12.50 -19.88
C ALA A 19 -7.99 -12.68 -20.26
N GLN A 20 -7.35 -11.60 -20.70
CA GLN A 20 -5.94 -11.57 -20.99
C GLN A 20 -5.25 -11.82 -19.65
N SER A 21 -4.73 -13.03 -19.41
CA SER A 21 -3.86 -13.32 -18.29
C SER A 21 -2.63 -12.43 -18.48
N SER A 22 -2.62 -11.30 -17.78
CA SER A 22 -1.48 -10.40 -17.83
C SER A 22 -0.33 -11.05 -17.09
N SER A 23 0.60 -11.65 -17.83
CA SER A 23 1.80 -12.22 -17.24
C SER A 23 2.53 -11.15 -16.44
N LYS A 24 2.98 -11.52 -15.23
CA LYS A 24 3.83 -10.68 -14.39
C LYS A 24 5.06 -10.23 -15.17
N GLN A 25 5.26 -8.93 -15.29
CA GLN A 25 6.40 -8.30 -15.95
C GLN A 25 7.28 -7.60 -14.91
N ILE A 26 8.54 -8.00 -14.84
CA ILE A 26 9.56 -7.33 -14.03
C ILE A 26 10.13 -6.17 -14.83
N ILE A 27 9.98 -4.96 -14.32
CA ILE A 27 10.53 -3.75 -14.94
C ILE A 27 11.94 -3.53 -14.41
N LYS A 28 12.88 -3.39 -15.33
CA LYS A 28 14.28 -3.12 -15.02
C LYS A 28 14.60 -1.70 -15.50
N THR A 29 15.11 -0.87 -14.62
CA THR A 29 15.69 0.44 -14.91
C THR A 29 17.06 0.49 -14.26
N GLY A 30 17.92 1.47 -14.59
CA GLY A 30 19.33 1.53 -14.19
C GLY A 30 19.67 1.49 -12.70
N SER A 31 18.77 0.99 -11.86
CA SER A 31 18.91 0.84 -10.42
C SER A 31 19.75 -0.38 -10.04
N ASN A 32 20.27 -0.31 -8.85
CA ASN A 32 21.23 -1.22 -8.24
C ASN A 32 20.79 -2.71 -8.28
N PRO A 33 21.44 -3.56 -9.11
CA PRO A 33 21.09 -4.98 -9.23
C PRO A 33 21.42 -5.80 -7.96
N THR A 34 22.05 -5.21 -6.97
CA THR A 34 22.48 -5.91 -5.74
C THR A 34 21.40 -5.98 -4.66
N LEU A 35 20.35 -5.16 -4.73
CA LEU A 35 19.26 -5.18 -3.75
C LEU A 35 18.14 -6.16 -4.14
N PRO A 36 17.53 -6.88 -3.18
CA PRO A 36 16.52 -7.90 -3.45
C PRO A 36 15.11 -7.30 -3.66
N PHE A 37 14.98 -6.43 -4.65
CA PHE A 37 13.71 -5.92 -5.15
C PHE A 37 13.83 -5.48 -6.62
N SER A 38 12.71 -5.39 -7.30
CA SER A 38 12.62 -4.84 -8.65
C SER A 38 12.16 -3.38 -8.60
N PRO A 39 12.65 -2.50 -9.49
CA PRO A 39 12.19 -1.12 -9.58
C PRO A 39 10.69 -0.99 -9.74
N ALA A 40 10.06 -1.89 -10.52
CA ALA A 40 8.62 -2.05 -10.55
C ALA A 40 8.22 -3.44 -11.04
N VAL A 41 6.98 -3.83 -10.72
CA VAL A 41 6.30 -5.02 -11.24
C VAL A 41 4.99 -4.60 -11.88
N LYS A 42 4.74 -5.05 -13.11
CA LYS A 42 3.49 -4.80 -13.85
C LYS A 42 2.68 -6.09 -13.97
N VAL A 43 1.44 -6.10 -13.51
CA VAL A 43 0.53 -7.25 -13.59
C VAL A 43 -0.91 -6.81 -13.29
N GLY A 44 -1.90 -7.51 -13.82
CA GLY A 44 -3.31 -7.33 -13.46
C GLY A 44 -3.84 -5.91 -13.67
N GLY A 45 -3.32 -5.18 -14.69
CA GLY A 45 -3.71 -3.81 -14.97
C GLY A 45 -3.12 -2.75 -14.04
N LEU A 46 -2.18 -3.12 -13.16
CA LEU A 46 -1.48 -2.21 -12.26
C LEU A 46 0.03 -2.33 -12.42
N ILE A 47 0.74 -1.27 -12.02
CA ILE A 47 2.18 -1.17 -11.94
C ILE A 47 2.50 -0.80 -10.49
N TYR A 48 3.27 -1.65 -9.83
CA TYR A 48 3.75 -1.47 -8.46
C TYR A 48 5.20 -0.97 -8.54
N ALA A 49 5.43 0.30 -8.27
CA ALA A 49 6.76 0.89 -8.22
C ALA A 49 7.32 0.84 -6.80
N ALA A 50 8.55 0.36 -6.66
CA ALA A 50 9.25 0.21 -5.39
C ALA A 50 9.48 1.54 -4.69
N GLY A 51 9.79 1.48 -3.40
CA GLY A 51 10.33 2.60 -2.63
C GLY A 51 11.57 3.16 -3.32
N THR A 52 11.53 4.43 -3.66
CA THR A 52 12.55 5.11 -4.45
C THR A 52 13.09 6.29 -3.66
N LEU A 53 14.41 6.43 -3.64
CA LEU A 53 15.15 7.54 -3.03
C LEU A 53 15.61 8.54 -4.11
N GLY A 54 15.94 9.74 -3.69
CA GLY A 54 16.49 10.81 -4.56
C GLY A 54 17.97 10.62 -4.90
N THR A 55 18.37 9.42 -5.29
CA THR A 55 19.72 9.11 -5.76
C THR A 55 19.85 9.41 -7.24
N ASN A 56 20.90 10.10 -7.66
CA ASN A 56 21.22 10.33 -9.07
C ASN A 56 21.86 9.07 -9.72
N SER A 57 22.19 9.16 -11.01
CA SER A 57 22.81 8.07 -11.78
C SER A 57 24.19 7.65 -11.25
N ALA A 58 24.89 8.52 -10.51
CA ALA A 58 26.16 8.22 -9.84
C ALA A 58 25.97 7.61 -8.43
N GLY A 59 24.72 7.37 -8.00
CA GLY A 59 24.41 6.86 -6.66
C GLY A 59 24.47 7.92 -5.55
N ALA A 60 24.70 9.19 -5.88
CA ALA A 60 24.78 10.27 -4.91
C ALA A 60 23.39 10.84 -4.59
N ILE A 61 23.25 11.37 -3.37
CA ILE A 61 22.04 12.02 -2.88
C ILE A 61 22.37 13.48 -2.47
N ALA A 62 21.43 14.40 -2.71
CA ALA A 62 21.57 15.81 -2.33
C ALA A 62 21.35 15.96 -0.82
N LYS A 63 22.44 15.89 -0.02
CA LYS A 63 22.35 15.91 1.44
C LYS A 63 21.72 17.20 1.95
N GLY A 64 20.76 17.07 2.86
CA GLY A 64 20.08 18.19 3.52
C GLY A 64 19.10 18.97 2.63
N ASP A 65 18.94 18.62 1.36
CA ASP A 65 18.06 19.32 0.43
C ASP A 65 16.82 18.47 0.06
N ILE A 66 15.74 18.67 0.82
CA ILE A 66 14.48 17.97 0.59
C ILE A 66 13.87 18.26 -0.79
N LYS A 67 14.04 19.49 -1.33
CA LYS A 67 13.49 19.86 -2.63
C LYS A 67 14.22 19.11 -3.75
N ALA A 68 15.55 19.11 -3.73
CA ALA A 68 16.35 18.37 -4.70
C ALA A 68 16.10 16.86 -4.60
N GLN A 69 16.01 16.30 -3.39
CA GLN A 69 15.70 14.88 -3.21
C GLN A 69 14.31 14.52 -3.70
N THR A 70 13.28 15.32 -3.40
CA THR A 70 11.91 15.08 -3.87
C THR A 70 11.86 15.09 -5.40
N LYS A 71 12.48 16.09 -6.03
CA LYS A 71 12.55 16.16 -7.49
C LYS A 71 13.21 14.93 -8.09
N GLN A 72 14.40 14.58 -7.61
CA GLN A 72 15.14 13.42 -8.12
C GLN A 72 14.37 12.10 -7.91
N THR A 73 13.70 11.95 -6.75
CA THR A 73 12.87 10.76 -6.47
C THR A 73 11.74 10.63 -7.49
N LEU A 74 11.02 11.72 -7.75
CA LEU A 74 9.90 11.71 -8.72
C LEU A 74 10.38 11.50 -10.15
N ASP A 75 11.54 12.07 -10.53
CA ASP A 75 12.14 11.84 -11.85
C ASP A 75 12.54 10.36 -12.01
N ASN A 76 13.15 9.73 -11.00
CA ASN A 76 13.50 8.31 -11.01
C ASN A 76 12.26 7.42 -11.15
N ILE A 77 11.17 7.75 -10.44
CA ILE A 77 9.89 7.04 -10.57
C ILE A 77 9.29 7.25 -11.97
N ALA A 78 9.37 8.46 -12.52
CA ALA A 78 8.89 8.76 -13.87
C ALA A 78 9.58 7.90 -14.93
N GLU A 79 10.89 7.71 -14.83
CA GLU A 79 11.66 6.81 -15.71
C GLU A 79 11.21 5.35 -15.56
N THR A 80 11.01 4.90 -14.30
CA THR A 80 10.52 3.56 -14.01
C THR A 80 9.13 3.32 -14.58
N LEU A 81 8.19 4.26 -14.40
CA LEU A 81 6.85 4.18 -14.96
C LEU A 81 6.86 4.24 -16.48
N LYS A 82 7.72 5.05 -17.10
CA LYS A 82 7.90 5.11 -18.56
C LYS A 82 8.36 3.74 -19.09
N ALA A 83 9.32 3.10 -18.45
CA ALA A 83 9.77 1.75 -18.81
C ALA A 83 8.66 0.69 -18.66
N ALA A 84 7.71 0.90 -17.74
CA ALA A 84 6.54 0.05 -17.53
C ALA A 84 5.36 0.36 -18.49
N GLY A 85 5.50 1.35 -19.39
CA GLY A 85 4.43 1.81 -20.28
C GLY A 85 3.37 2.64 -19.57
N SER A 86 3.80 3.54 -18.67
CA SER A 86 2.96 4.45 -17.90
C SER A 86 3.62 5.83 -17.73
N SER A 87 3.07 6.66 -16.87
CA SER A 87 3.64 7.95 -16.47
C SER A 87 3.16 8.34 -15.07
N LEU A 88 3.73 9.39 -14.48
CA LEU A 88 3.26 9.93 -13.20
C LEU A 88 1.78 10.35 -13.23
N ALA A 89 1.29 10.85 -14.36
CA ALA A 89 -0.13 11.22 -14.50
C ALA A 89 -1.10 10.04 -14.26
N ASN A 90 -0.63 8.81 -14.43
CA ASN A 90 -1.39 7.59 -14.22
C ASN A 90 -1.28 7.03 -12.79
N ALA A 91 -0.59 7.72 -11.88
CA ALA A 91 -0.46 7.30 -10.48
C ALA A 91 -1.84 7.24 -9.79
N THR A 92 -2.13 6.13 -9.14
CA THR A 92 -3.38 5.91 -8.39
C THR A 92 -3.17 6.05 -6.89
N SER A 93 -2.05 5.55 -6.37
CA SER A 93 -1.69 5.57 -4.95
C SER A 93 -0.23 5.93 -4.77
N VAL A 94 0.06 6.79 -3.80
CA VAL A 94 1.41 7.22 -3.44
C VAL A 94 1.58 7.12 -1.93
N LEU A 95 2.68 6.52 -1.49
CA LEU A 95 3.14 6.56 -0.11
C LEU A 95 4.42 7.38 -0.04
N ILE A 96 4.45 8.38 0.82
CA ILE A 96 5.62 9.21 1.09
C ILE A 96 6.05 9.02 2.53
N TYR A 97 7.31 8.69 2.70
CA TYR A 97 7.98 8.58 3.99
C TYR A 97 8.99 9.71 4.12
N LEU A 98 8.75 10.65 5.05
CA LEU A 98 9.62 11.78 5.36
C LEU A 98 10.47 11.49 6.58
N ARG A 99 11.68 12.03 6.62
CA ARG A 99 12.52 12.01 7.82
C ARG A 99 12.07 13.04 8.86
N ASN A 100 11.56 14.19 8.43
CA ASN A 100 11.16 15.28 9.31
C ASN A 100 9.82 15.85 8.87
N ALA A 101 8.94 16.12 9.83
CA ALA A 101 7.66 16.79 9.56
C ALA A 101 7.84 18.22 8.99
N ALA A 102 8.91 18.89 9.37
CA ALA A 102 9.24 20.24 8.88
C ALA A 102 9.48 20.29 7.36
N ASP A 103 9.87 19.17 6.75
CA ASP A 103 10.12 19.08 5.31
C ASP A 103 8.83 18.97 4.48
N PHE A 104 7.69 18.79 5.11
CA PHE A 104 6.41 18.55 4.44
C PHE A 104 6.00 19.67 3.47
N ALA A 105 6.15 20.93 3.86
CA ALA A 105 5.79 22.06 3.02
C ALA A 105 6.73 22.16 1.80
N ALA A 106 8.04 22.10 2.02
CA ALA A 106 9.05 22.18 0.96
C ALA A 106 8.97 20.99 -0.02
N MET A 107 8.68 19.78 0.48
CA MET A 107 8.38 18.61 -0.34
C MET A 107 7.15 18.86 -1.21
N ASN A 108 6.05 19.38 -0.65
CA ASN A 108 4.82 19.66 -1.40
C ASN A 108 5.01 20.72 -2.50
N GLU A 109 5.84 21.73 -2.29
CA GLU A 109 6.15 22.73 -3.33
C GLU A 109 6.75 22.08 -4.59
N VAL A 110 7.57 21.05 -4.41
CA VAL A 110 8.17 20.30 -5.55
C VAL A 110 7.20 19.23 -6.08
N TYR A 111 6.45 18.59 -5.21
CA TYR A 111 5.53 17.51 -5.57
C TYR A 111 4.32 18.01 -6.40
N ALA A 112 3.71 19.15 -6.01
CA ALA A 112 2.47 19.64 -6.60
C ALA A 112 2.55 19.88 -8.14
N PRO A 113 3.62 20.45 -8.71
CA PRO A 113 3.73 20.68 -10.15
C PRO A 113 3.70 19.40 -11.01
N TYR A 114 4.02 18.23 -10.47
CA TYR A 114 3.91 16.97 -11.21
C TYR A 114 2.45 16.55 -11.47
N TRP A 115 1.52 17.06 -10.66
CA TRP A 115 0.07 16.85 -10.81
C TRP A 115 -0.70 18.16 -10.65
N PRO A 116 -0.67 19.06 -11.67
CA PRO A 116 -1.39 20.33 -11.59
C PRO A 116 -2.91 20.16 -11.50
N LYS A 117 -3.41 18.99 -11.90
CA LYS A 117 -4.82 18.58 -11.78
C LYS A 117 -4.90 17.12 -11.38
N ASN A 118 -5.92 16.80 -10.60
CA ASN A 118 -6.24 15.40 -10.25
C ASN A 118 -5.04 14.61 -9.69
N PRO A 119 -4.39 15.06 -8.61
CA PRO A 119 -3.27 14.32 -8.00
C PRO A 119 -3.71 12.92 -7.53
N PRO A 120 -2.77 11.98 -7.34
CA PRO A 120 -3.08 10.64 -6.85
C PRO A 120 -3.63 10.67 -5.41
N ALA A 121 -4.25 9.57 -4.98
CA ALA A 121 -4.46 9.31 -3.56
C ALA A 121 -3.09 9.18 -2.88
N ARG A 122 -2.87 9.86 -1.74
CA ARG A 122 -1.56 9.92 -1.10
C ARG A 122 -1.66 9.81 0.41
N ALA A 123 -0.77 9.01 1.01
CA ALA A 123 -0.45 9.05 2.43
C ALA A 123 0.96 9.64 2.61
N THR A 124 1.16 10.46 3.65
CA THR A 124 2.46 11.05 3.97
C THR A 124 2.72 10.98 5.45
N VAL A 125 3.70 10.18 5.83
CA VAL A 125 4.05 9.96 7.24
C VAL A 125 5.52 10.27 7.51
N VAL A 126 5.84 10.49 8.77
CA VAL A 126 7.20 10.79 9.22
C VAL A 126 7.78 9.54 9.90
N VAL A 127 8.84 9.00 9.33
CA VAL A 127 9.48 7.80 9.87
C VAL A 127 10.28 8.11 11.13
N THR A 128 10.32 7.16 12.06
CA THR A 128 10.99 7.32 13.35
C THR A 128 12.47 6.92 13.33
N GLN A 129 12.91 6.26 12.24
CA GLN A 129 14.28 5.80 12.02
C GLN A 129 14.81 6.30 10.66
N PRO A 130 16.10 6.22 10.36
CA PRO A 130 16.65 6.52 9.04
C PRO A 130 15.95 5.72 7.92
N LEU A 131 15.96 6.26 6.71
CA LEU A 131 15.64 5.50 5.49
C LEU A 131 16.82 4.59 5.11
N ALA A 132 16.69 3.80 4.05
CA ALA A 132 17.72 2.86 3.61
C ALA A 132 19.07 3.55 3.27
N ASN A 133 19.06 4.82 2.95
CA ASN A 133 20.24 5.69 2.94
C ASN A 133 20.09 6.72 4.07
N ALA A 134 21.09 6.84 4.94
CA ALA A 134 21.04 7.72 6.10
C ALA A 134 20.91 9.23 5.75
N ASP A 135 21.35 9.64 4.57
CA ASP A 135 21.24 11.01 4.05
C ASP A 135 19.89 11.26 3.33
N ALA A 136 19.07 10.22 3.15
CA ALA A 136 17.76 10.35 2.52
C ALA A 136 16.76 11.04 3.45
N LEU A 137 16.07 12.05 2.94
CA LEU A 137 15.04 12.80 3.63
C LEU A 137 13.63 12.35 3.21
N VAL A 138 13.52 11.68 2.07
CA VAL A 138 12.25 11.21 1.51
C VAL A 138 12.43 9.89 0.77
N GLU A 139 11.47 8.99 0.94
CA GLU A 139 11.25 7.80 0.11
C GLU A 139 9.81 7.82 -0.41
N ILE A 140 9.62 7.50 -1.69
CA ILE A 140 8.31 7.47 -2.32
C ILE A 140 8.11 6.12 -3.02
N SER A 141 6.99 5.45 -2.71
CA SER A 141 6.49 4.30 -3.49
C SER A 141 5.17 4.64 -4.15
N MET A 142 4.83 3.92 -5.25
CA MET A 142 3.71 4.31 -6.08
C MET A 142 3.02 3.10 -6.73
N ILE A 143 1.69 3.18 -6.86
CA ILE A 143 0.91 2.31 -7.73
C ILE A 143 0.35 3.17 -8.86
N ALA A 144 0.45 2.69 -10.09
CA ALA A 144 -0.06 3.37 -11.28
C ALA A 144 -0.81 2.40 -12.19
N VAL A 145 -1.65 2.94 -13.07
CA VAL A 145 -2.22 2.19 -14.20
C VAL A 145 -1.34 2.34 -15.44
N PRO A 146 -1.32 1.38 -16.36
CA PRO A 146 -0.70 1.57 -17.67
C PRO A 146 -1.32 2.73 -18.46
N ASN A 147 -0.63 3.22 -19.48
CA ASN A 147 -1.20 4.20 -20.41
C ASN A 147 -2.53 3.69 -21.00
N GLY A 148 -3.56 4.54 -20.97
CA GLY A 148 -4.92 4.18 -21.38
C GLY A 148 -5.73 3.42 -20.31
N GLY A 149 -5.16 3.12 -19.16
CA GLY A 149 -5.89 2.54 -18.02
C GLY A 149 -6.87 3.52 -17.39
N GLU A 150 -7.98 3.00 -16.87
CA GLU A 150 -8.98 3.83 -16.19
C GLU A 150 -8.42 4.43 -14.90
N ARG A 151 -8.62 5.74 -14.73
CA ARG A 151 -8.24 6.48 -13.54
C ARG A 151 -9.24 7.58 -13.25
N VAL A 152 -10.07 7.40 -12.25
CA VAL A 152 -11.17 8.30 -11.90
C VAL A 152 -10.92 8.85 -10.49
N VAL A 153 -10.97 10.20 -10.37
CA VAL A 153 -10.92 10.85 -9.07
C VAL A 153 -12.24 10.63 -8.35
N VAL A 154 -12.15 10.20 -7.09
CA VAL A 154 -13.29 10.05 -6.20
C VAL A 154 -13.24 11.18 -5.17
N HIS A 155 -14.30 12.00 -5.17
CA HIS A 155 -14.44 13.15 -4.29
C HIS A 155 -15.83 13.11 -3.64
N PRO A 156 -15.92 13.05 -2.29
CA PRO A 156 -17.20 13.07 -1.61
C PRO A 156 -17.97 14.36 -1.87
N SER A 157 -19.28 14.25 -2.07
CA SER A 157 -20.13 15.40 -2.32
C SER A 157 -20.13 16.37 -1.13
N GLY A 158 -19.98 17.64 -1.40
CA GLY A 158 -19.97 18.71 -0.39
C GLY A 158 -18.65 18.82 0.40
N TRP A 159 -17.63 18.07 0.04
CA TRP A 159 -16.31 18.25 0.63
C TRP A 159 -15.52 19.35 -0.07
N SER A 160 -14.65 20.02 0.69
CA SER A 160 -13.64 20.91 0.15
C SER A 160 -12.52 20.12 -0.51
N ASN A 161 -11.83 20.73 -1.47
CA ASN A 161 -10.59 20.15 -1.97
C ASN A 161 -9.58 19.97 -0.85
N SER A 162 -8.74 18.92 -0.97
CA SER A 162 -7.64 18.75 -0.04
C SER A 162 -6.73 19.99 -0.01
N PRO A 163 -6.27 20.45 1.17
CA PRO A 163 -5.33 21.58 1.26
C PRO A 163 -3.91 21.19 0.84
N SER A 164 -3.66 19.92 0.56
CA SER A 164 -2.40 19.39 0.07
C SER A 164 -2.62 18.68 -1.27
N PRO A 165 -1.58 18.49 -2.11
CA PRO A 165 -1.71 17.95 -3.45
C PRO A 165 -2.00 16.43 -3.43
N TYR A 166 -3.23 16.05 -3.08
CA TYR A 166 -3.75 14.68 -3.20
C TYR A 166 -5.27 14.67 -3.42
N SER A 167 -5.77 13.61 -4.05
CA SER A 167 -7.19 13.28 -4.12
C SER A 167 -7.57 12.35 -2.98
N TYR A 168 -8.79 12.47 -2.44
CA TYR A 168 -9.26 11.61 -1.36
C TYR A 168 -9.35 10.14 -1.75
N GLY A 169 -9.63 9.88 -3.02
CA GLY A 169 -9.63 8.54 -3.60
C GLY A 169 -9.37 8.57 -5.10
N ILE A 170 -8.76 7.51 -5.60
CA ILE A 170 -8.61 7.22 -7.04
C ILE A 170 -9.19 5.85 -7.30
N ARG A 171 -10.16 5.75 -8.22
CA ARG A 171 -10.72 4.48 -8.67
C ARG A 171 -10.11 4.07 -10.02
N SER A 172 -9.78 2.79 -10.13
CA SER A 172 -9.39 2.12 -11.37
C SER A 172 -10.13 0.78 -11.47
N GLY A 173 -11.00 0.66 -12.43
CA GLY A 173 -11.90 -0.50 -12.55
C GLY A 173 -12.72 -0.68 -11.26
N ASN A 174 -12.65 -1.86 -10.68
CA ASN A 174 -13.29 -2.20 -9.42
C ASN A 174 -12.46 -1.89 -8.16
N THR A 175 -11.28 -1.29 -8.31
CA THR A 175 -10.35 -1.00 -7.21
C THR A 175 -10.35 0.49 -6.87
N LEU A 176 -10.52 0.83 -5.60
CA LEU A 176 -10.40 2.17 -5.04
C LEU A 176 -9.18 2.25 -4.14
N PHE A 177 -8.33 3.23 -4.40
CA PHE A 177 -7.20 3.61 -3.56
C PHE A 177 -7.62 4.85 -2.78
N LEU A 178 -7.75 4.73 -1.45
CA LEU A 178 -8.04 5.85 -0.57
C LEU A 178 -6.71 6.50 -0.14
N ALA A 179 -6.71 7.82 -0.02
CA ALA A 179 -5.60 8.55 0.58
C ALA A 179 -5.40 8.17 2.05
N GLY A 180 -4.26 8.53 2.62
CA GLY A 180 -4.09 8.59 4.06
C GLY A 180 -5.04 9.64 4.64
N LEU A 181 -6.05 9.17 5.36
CA LEU A 181 -7.04 10.02 6.00
C LEU A 181 -6.61 10.28 7.45
N VAL A 182 -6.73 11.52 7.86
CA VAL A 182 -6.45 12.01 9.21
C VAL A 182 -7.71 12.58 9.84
N SER A 183 -7.67 12.89 11.13
CA SER A 183 -8.81 13.48 11.85
C SER A 183 -9.06 14.93 11.43
N ARG A 184 -9.74 15.09 10.29
CA ARG A 184 -10.06 16.37 9.66
C ARG A 184 -11.49 16.36 9.14
N ASN A 185 -12.20 17.48 9.28
CA ASN A 185 -13.51 17.65 8.69
C ASN A 185 -13.37 17.82 7.16
N GLY A 186 -14.00 16.94 6.38
CA GLY A 186 -13.92 16.98 4.92
C GLY A 186 -14.58 18.22 4.29
N LYS A 187 -15.52 18.87 4.98
CA LYS A 187 -16.26 20.01 4.44
C LYS A 187 -15.47 21.33 4.45
N ASP A 188 -14.63 21.54 5.46
CA ASP A 188 -13.93 22.80 5.68
C ASP A 188 -12.43 22.64 5.94
N ASN A 189 -11.93 21.41 5.95
CA ASN A 189 -10.56 21.05 6.24
C ASN A 189 -10.06 21.41 7.65
N THR A 190 -10.96 21.70 8.61
CA THR A 190 -10.55 21.92 9.99
C THR A 190 -10.09 20.66 10.68
N ASN A 191 -9.00 20.73 11.47
CA ASN A 191 -8.55 19.61 12.27
C ASN A 191 -9.55 19.32 13.40
N VAL A 192 -9.93 18.05 13.54
CA VAL A 192 -10.81 17.59 14.61
C VAL A 192 -9.97 16.99 15.72
N LYS A 193 -9.82 17.71 16.82
CA LYS A 193 -9.06 17.27 18.01
C LYS A 193 -9.86 16.24 18.80
N GLY A 194 -9.16 15.47 19.62
CA GLY A 194 -9.73 14.44 20.47
C GLY A 194 -8.68 13.39 20.82
N ASP A 195 -9.08 12.43 21.62
CA ASP A 195 -8.25 11.25 21.91
C ASP A 195 -8.17 10.32 20.69
N ILE A 196 -7.37 9.27 20.81
CA ILE A 196 -7.16 8.29 19.73
C ILE A 196 -8.47 7.63 19.30
N THR A 197 -9.42 7.40 20.22
CA THR A 197 -10.72 6.79 19.92
C THR A 197 -11.56 7.73 19.05
N ALA A 198 -11.65 8.99 19.43
CA ALA A 198 -12.40 10.01 18.69
C ALA A 198 -11.78 10.25 17.30
N GLN A 199 -10.44 10.36 17.22
CA GLN A 199 -9.76 10.55 15.95
C GLN A 199 -9.86 9.32 15.04
N THR A 200 -9.76 8.09 15.57
CA THR A 200 -9.95 6.88 14.77
C THR A 200 -11.34 6.81 14.16
N LYS A 201 -12.38 7.14 14.95
CA LYS A 201 -13.76 7.23 14.44
C LYS A 201 -13.89 8.27 13.34
N MET A 202 -13.38 9.48 13.54
CA MET A 202 -13.44 10.56 12.55
C MET A 202 -12.75 10.17 11.23
N VAL A 203 -11.57 9.52 11.31
CA VAL A 203 -10.85 9.01 10.14
C VAL A 203 -11.68 7.96 9.39
N LEU A 204 -12.31 7.05 10.13
CA LEU A 204 -13.13 6.00 9.52
C LEU A 204 -14.48 6.55 9.02
N ASP A 205 -15.11 7.51 9.68
CA ASP A 205 -16.30 8.20 9.15
C ASP A 205 -15.98 8.89 7.81
N ASN A 206 -14.83 9.57 7.73
CA ASN A 206 -14.32 10.12 6.48
C ASN A 206 -14.09 9.03 5.42
N GLY A 207 -13.51 7.90 5.81
CA GLY A 207 -13.33 6.74 4.93
C GLY A 207 -14.65 6.22 4.37
N ALA A 208 -15.71 6.17 5.19
CA ALA A 208 -17.04 5.78 4.76
C ALA A 208 -17.60 6.71 3.66
N GLU A 209 -17.40 8.03 3.80
CA GLU A 209 -17.84 9.00 2.78
C GLU A 209 -17.08 8.85 1.46
N VAL A 210 -15.76 8.60 1.50
CA VAL A 210 -14.97 8.33 0.28
C VAL A 210 -15.39 7.01 -0.39
N LEU A 211 -15.58 5.95 0.40
CA LEU A 211 -16.08 4.66 -0.09
C LEU A 211 -17.46 4.83 -0.74
N LYS A 212 -18.39 5.49 -0.08
CA LYS A 212 -19.74 5.78 -0.58
C LYS A 212 -19.72 6.57 -1.89
N ALA A 213 -18.85 7.57 -2.01
CA ALA A 213 -18.67 8.33 -3.26
C ALA A 213 -18.20 7.46 -4.44
N ALA A 214 -17.52 6.33 -4.15
CA ALA A 214 -17.13 5.33 -5.13
C ALA A 214 -18.17 4.21 -5.33
N GLY A 215 -19.32 4.25 -4.63
CA GLY A 215 -20.33 3.19 -4.64
C GLY A 215 -19.88 1.92 -3.90
N MET A 216 -19.00 2.08 -2.89
CA MET A 216 -18.41 1.02 -2.07
C MET A 216 -18.75 1.21 -0.58
N SER A 217 -18.36 0.26 0.24
CA SER A 217 -18.48 0.27 1.69
C SER A 217 -17.26 -0.37 2.37
N TYR A 218 -17.24 -0.41 3.70
CA TYR A 218 -16.21 -1.11 4.45
C TYR A 218 -16.14 -2.60 4.17
N ALA A 219 -17.23 -3.22 3.69
CA ALA A 219 -17.22 -4.62 3.25
C ALA A 219 -16.33 -4.86 2.03
N ASP A 220 -16.03 -3.81 1.25
CA ASP A 220 -15.16 -3.88 0.07
C ASP A 220 -13.68 -3.62 0.40
N VAL A 221 -13.34 -3.17 1.62
CA VAL A 221 -11.95 -2.88 2.01
C VAL A 221 -11.15 -4.17 2.14
N VAL A 222 -10.04 -4.26 1.42
CA VAL A 222 -9.19 -5.45 1.35
C VAL A 222 -7.85 -5.26 2.07
N SER A 223 -7.34 -4.02 2.11
CA SER A 223 -6.07 -3.70 2.76
C SER A 223 -6.14 -2.36 3.49
N ALA A 224 -5.51 -2.25 4.65
CA ALA A 224 -5.37 -1.02 5.41
C ALA A 224 -3.95 -0.86 5.95
N ARG A 225 -3.45 0.37 5.96
CA ARG A 225 -2.22 0.77 6.65
C ARG A 225 -2.58 1.81 7.69
N VAL A 226 -2.27 1.51 8.93
CA VAL A 226 -2.55 2.39 10.07
C VAL A 226 -1.22 2.91 10.61
N PHE A 227 -1.11 4.20 10.71
CA PHE A 227 0.04 4.90 11.27
C PHE A 227 -0.38 5.58 12.57
N LEU A 228 0.26 5.21 13.68
CA LEU A 228 0.00 5.77 15.01
C LEU A 228 1.20 6.58 15.50
N THR A 229 0.93 7.72 16.10
CA THR A 229 2.02 8.53 16.70
C THR A 229 2.52 7.95 18.01
N ASP A 230 1.68 7.18 18.71
CA ASP A 230 1.97 6.57 20.00
C ASP A 230 1.45 5.13 20.06
N ASP A 231 2.38 4.18 20.22
CA ASP A 231 2.09 2.74 20.33
C ASP A 231 1.26 2.37 21.57
N SER A 232 1.32 3.15 22.64
CA SER A 232 0.48 2.96 23.85
C SER A 232 -1.02 3.07 23.52
N THR A 233 -1.39 3.77 22.46
CA THR A 233 -2.77 3.99 22.02
C THR A 233 -3.33 2.87 21.14
N PHE A 234 -2.52 1.86 20.80
CA PHE A 234 -2.87 0.79 19.87
C PHE A 234 -4.16 0.04 20.24
N GLN A 235 -4.37 -0.29 21.53
CA GLN A 235 -5.56 -1.03 21.95
C GLN A 235 -6.82 -0.17 21.87
N ALA A 236 -6.76 1.10 22.23
CA ALA A 236 -7.88 2.03 22.11
C ALA A 236 -8.26 2.27 20.63
N MET A 237 -7.27 2.44 19.76
CA MET A 237 -7.46 2.49 18.30
C MET A 237 -8.15 1.22 17.80
N ASN A 238 -7.67 0.02 18.19
CA ASN A 238 -8.26 -1.25 17.77
C ASN A 238 -9.74 -1.37 18.21
N THR A 239 -10.08 -0.89 19.39
CA THR A 239 -11.47 -0.91 19.90
C THR A 239 -12.39 -0.06 19.03
N ALA A 240 -11.95 1.14 18.63
CA ALA A 240 -12.70 1.99 17.70
C ALA A 240 -12.75 1.39 16.30
N TYR A 241 -11.61 0.89 15.79
CA TYR A 241 -11.47 0.32 14.44
C TYR A 241 -12.43 -0.85 14.19
N ARG A 242 -12.55 -1.78 15.16
CA ARG A 242 -13.43 -2.96 15.06
C ARG A 242 -14.91 -2.62 14.86
N THR A 243 -15.37 -1.46 15.29
CA THR A 243 -16.77 -1.08 15.11
C THR A 243 -17.16 -0.87 13.65
N TYR A 244 -16.17 -0.59 12.77
CA TYR A 244 -16.36 -0.43 11.33
C TYR A 244 -16.16 -1.73 10.55
N PHE A 245 -15.54 -2.74 11.18
CA PHE A 245 -15.26 -4.05 10.60
C PHE A 245 -15.77 -5.17 11.52
N PRO A 246 -17.08 -5.35 11.66
CA PRO A 246 -17.65 -6.31 12.59
C PRO A 246 -17.37 -7.78 12.19
N SER A 247 -17.07 -8.03 10.92
CA SER A 247 -16.72 -9.35 10.40
C SER A 247 -15.68 -9.24 9.31
N SER A 248 -14.80 -10.25 9.20
CA SER A 248 -13.79 -10.34 8.14
C SER A 248 -13.04 -9.02 7.91
N PRO A 249 -12.37 -8.44 8.93
CA PRO A 249 -11.65 -7.18 8.77
C PRO A 249 -10.61 -7.29 7.65
N PRO A 250 -10.16 -6.15 7.06
CA PRO A 250 -9.14 -6.18 6.00
C PRO A 250 -7.80 -6.70 6.49
N ALA A 251 -6.94 -7.11 5.56
CA ALA A 251 -5.52 -7.26 5.84
C ALA A 251 -4.94 -5.92 6.29
N ARG A 252 -4.19 -5.87 7.40
CA ARG A 252 -3.73 -4.61 8.00
C ARG A 252 -2.30 -4.70 8.49
N ALA A 253 -1.53 -3.64 8.25
CA ALA A 253 -0.32 -3.30 8.98
C ALA A 253 -0.60 -2.12 9.91
N THR A 254 0.02 -2.10 11.10
CA THR A 254 -0.05 -0.97 12.02
C THR A 254 1.34 -0.68 12.57
N VAL A 255 1.84 0.51 12.29
CA VAL A 255 3.20 0.92 12.67
C VAL A 255 3.20 2.28 13.36
N LYS A 256 4.26 2.54 14.14
CA LYS A 256 4.48 3.84 14.76
C LYS A 256 5.10 4.80 13.76
N ALA A 257 4.49 5.95 13.54
CA ALA A 257 5.03 6.99 12.67
C ALA A 257 4.59 8.37 13.16
N GLY A 258 5.42 9.37 12.98
CA GLY A 258 4.98 10.75 13.11
C GLY A 258 4.04 11.11 11.96
N LEU A 259 3.23 12.14 12.16
CA LEU A 259 2.30 12.67 11.16
C LEU A 259 2.65 14.11 10.79
N THR A 260 2.04 14.62 9.74
CA THR A 260 2.36 15.92 9.16
C THR A 260 1.82 17.13 9.99
N SER A 261 1.06 16.85 11.04
CA SER A 261 0.61 17.81 12.04
C SER A 261 0.64 17.19 13.43
N PRO A 262 1.02 17.93 14.47
CA PRO A 262 0.98 17.44 15.86
C PRO A 262 -0.45 17.23 16.39
N ASP A 263 -1.47 17.74 15.71
CA ASP A 263 -2.86 17.52 16.08
C ASP A 263 -3.36 16.11 15.71
N TYR A 264 -2.67 15.39 14.82
CA TYR A 264 -3.07 14.07 14.36
C TYR A 264 -2.42 12.96 15.18
N LEU A 265 -3.22 12.00 15.63
CA LEU A 265 -2.77 10.82 16.37
C LEU A 265 -2.78 9.56 15.51
N VAL A 266 -3.53 9.56 14.41
CA VAL A 266 -3.69 8.42 13.51
C VAL A 266 -3.88 8.88 12.07
N GLU A 267 -3.26 8.15 11.14
CA GLU A 267 -3.53 8.23 9.69
C GLU A 267 -3.84 6.82 9.19
N ILE A 268 -4.89 6.68 8.35
CA ILE A 268 -5.28 5.39 7.78
C ILE A 268 -5.41 5.51 6.26
N ALA A 269 -4.61 4.72 5.54
CA ALA A 269 -4.74 4.54 4.09
C ALA A 269 -5.35 3.17 3.80
N MET A 270 -6.23 3.08 2.81
CA MET A 270 -6.96 1.84 2.50
C MET A 270 -7.00 1.55 1.00
N ILE A 271 -7.16 0.26 0.67
CA ILE A 271 -7.52 -0.20 -0.66
C ILE A 271 -8.84 -0.97 -0.53
N ALA A 272 -9.80 -0.64 -1.39
CA ALA A 272 -11.06 -1.36 -1.48
C ALA A 272 -11.22 -1.95 -2.89
N VAL A 273 -11.83 -3.13 -2.99
CA VAL A 273 -12.11 -3.82 -4.26
C VAL A 273 -13.55 -4.29 -4.23
N LYS A 274 -14.36 -3.81 -5.16
CA LYS A 274 -15.75 -4.22 -5.27
C LYS A 274 -15.87 -5.54 -6.02
N ASP A 275 -15.98 -6.63 -5.26
CA ASP A 275 -16.06 -7.98 -5.80
C ASP A 275 -16.78 -8.89 -4.79
N PRO A 276 -17.82 -9.63 -5.20
CA PRO A 276 -18.59 -10.50 -4.31
C PRO A 276 -17.78 -11.71 -3.80
N GLY A 277 -16.65 -12.04 -4.46
CA GLY A 277 -15.76 -13.14 -4.10
C GLY A 277 -14.72 -12.80 -3.01
N ARG A 278 -14.88 -11.66 -2.31
CA ARG A 278 -13.97 -11.28 -1.21
C ARG A 278 -13.96 -12.34 -0.10
N LYS A 279 -12.79 -12.88 0.21
CA LYS A 279 -12.60 -13.96 1.18
C LYS A 279 -11.46 -13.65 2.16
N ALA A 280 -11.74 -13.75 3.46
CA ALA A 280 -10.71 -13.69 4.49
C ALA A 280 -9.98 -15.03 4.61
N ILE A 281 -8.66 -14.97 4.74
CA ILE A 281 -7.74 -16.11 4.89
C ILE A 281 -7.11 -16.02 6.27
N THR A 282 -6.99 -17.14 6.95
CA THR A 282 -6.19 -17.29 8.17
C THR A 282 -4.84 -17.93 7.85
N THR A 283 -3.81 -17.63 8.61
CA THR A 283 -2.49 -18.27 8.47
C THR A 283 -2.52 -19.63 9.18
N PRO A 284 -2.32 -20.76 8.50
CA PRO A 284 -2.21 -22.07 9.17
C PRO A 284 -0.99 -22.13 10.08
N GLY A 285 -1.10 -22.93 11.15
CA GLY A 285 0.02 -23.27 12.02
C GLY A 285 1.17 -23.94 11.25
N ALA A 286 2.38 -23.96 11.84
CA ALA A 286 3.52 -24.66 11.25
C ALA A 286 3.32 -26.18 11.18
N ASP A 287 2.51 -26.72 12.07
CA ASP A 287 2.07 -28.11 12.14
C ASP A 287 0.88 -28.43 11.21
N GLY A 288 0.42 -27.47 10.43
CA GLY A 288 -0.75 -27.61 9.55
C GLY A 288 -2.10 -27.41 10.24
N SER A 289 -2.12 -27.05 11.52
CA SER A 289 -3.36 -26.72 12.24
C SER A 289 -4.07 -25.53 11.61
N ALA A 290 -5.40 -25.47 11.78
CA ALA A 290 -6.19 -24.32 11.28
C ALA A 290 -5.77 -23.03 11.97
N GLY A 291 -5.63 -21.96 11.19
CA GLY A 291 -5.31 -20.64 11.72
C GLY A 291 -6.48 -20.05 12.52
N THR A 292 -6.16 -19.29 13.56
CA THR A 292 -7.16 -18.60 14.39
C THR A 292 -7.48 -17.23 13.79
N PRO A 293 -8.76 -16.89 13.59
CA PRO A 293 -9.16 -15.54 13.18
C PRO A 293 -8.77 -14.48 14.22
N ASN A 294 -8.32 -13.33 13.74
CA ASN A 294 -8.03 -12.17 14.58
C ASN A 294 -9.15 -11.12 14.40
N PRO A 295 -9.76 -10.60 15.48
CA PRO A 295 -10.86 -9.65 15.37
C PRO A 295 -10.45 -8.27 14.82
N ASN A 296 -9.15 -7.96 14.77
CA ASN A 296 -8.63 -6.65 14.35
C ASN A 296 -8.17 -6.63 12.88
N LEU A 297 -7.84 -7.80 12.31
CA LEU A 297 -7.34 -7.93 10.93
C LEU A 297 -7.49 -9.37 10.43
N SER A 298 -7.64 -9.56 9.14
CA SER A 298 -7.46 -10.87 8.49
C SER A 298 -5.99 -11.05 8.13
N ALA A 299 -5.47 -12.27 8.24
CA ALA A 299 -4.08 -12.55 7.83
C ALA A 299 -3.87 -12.27 6.33
N ALA A 300 -4.90 -12.53 5.52
CA ALA A 300 -4.97 -12.00 4.17
C ALA A 300 -6.43 -11.87 3.71
N ILE A 301 -6.63 -11.03 2.67
CA ILE A 301 -7.89 -10.94 1.93
C ILE A 301 -7.61 -11.35 0.49
N GLN A 302 -8.32 -12.37 0.02
CA GLN A 302 -8.37 -12.76 -1.38
C GLN A 302 -9.58 -12.12 -2.05
N VAL A 303 -9.38 -11.59 -3.26
CA VAL A 303 -10.42 -11.04 -4.12
C VAL A 303 -10.05 -11.23 -5.59
N GLY A 304 -10.87 -11.95 -6.34
CA GLY A 304 -10.51 -12.34 -7.70
C GLY A 304 -9.15 -13.03 -7.76
N ASN A 305 -8.27 -12.53 -8.60
CA ASN A 305 -6.89 -13.02 -8.78
C ASN A 305 -5.87 -12.33 -7.87
N ARG A 306 -6.28 -11.55 -6.86
CA ARG A 306 -5.41 -10.80 -5.96
C ARG A 306 -5.49 -11.31 -4.53
N LEU A 307 -4.38 -11.23 -3.83
CA LEU A 307 -4.26 -11.50 -2.41
C LEU A 307 -3.53 -10.36 -1.72
N TYR A 308 -4.15 -9.79 -0.71
CA TYR A 308 -3.57 -8.76 0.15
C TYR A 308 -3.21 -9.39 1.49
N VAL A 309 -1.93 -9.56 1.76
CA VAL A 309 -1.41 -10.16 3.00
C VAL A 309 -1.16 -9.06 4.03
N ALA A 310 -1.61 -9.26 5.24
CA ALA A 310 -1.43 -8.33 6.35
C ALA A 310 0.04 -8.12 6.72
N GLY A 311 0.33 -7.10 7.50
CA GLY A 311 1.60 -6.96 8.19
C GLY A 311 1.80 -8.14 9.13
N LEU A 312 2.82 -8.95 8.84
CA LEU A 312 3.19 -10.11 9.64
C LEU A 312 4.49 -9.80 10.39
N THR A 313 4.50 -10.06 11.68
CA THR A 313 5.71 -10.05 12.51
C THR A 313 6.24 -11.48 12.68
N GLY A 314 7.53 -11.62 12.97
CA GLY A 314 8.21 -12.93 13.09
C GLY A 314 8.68 -13.27 14.48
N ASN A 315 8.33 -12.46 15.48
CA ASN A 315 8.78 -12.70 16.85
C ASN A 315 8.21 -13.99 17.43
N THR A 316 9.10 -14.74 18.08
CA THR A 316 8.83 -15.97 18.84
C THR A 316 9.57 -15.90 20.17
N ALA A 317 9.32 -16.86 21.07
CA ALA A 317 10.04 -16.94 22.34
C ALA A 317 11.55 -17.13 22.19
N THR A 318 12.02 -17.65 21.04
CA THR A 318 13.41 -18.07 20.83
C THR A 318 14.22 -17.18 19.89
N ASN A 319 13.58 -16.20 19.18
CA ASN A 319 14.27 -15.34 18.20
C ASN A 319 14.19 -13.85 18.56
N LYS A 320 14.02 -13.53 19.85
CA LYS A 320 13.92 -12.15 20.32
C LYS A 320 15.17 -11.35 19.93
N GLY A 321 14.97 -10.20 19.26
CA GLY A 321 16.04 -9.31 18.81
C GLY A 321 16.84 -9.79 17.58
N ASP A 322 16.59 -10.99 17.08
CA ASP A 322 17.26 -11.52 15.88
C ASP A 322 16.44 -11.19 14.63
N VAL A 323 16.80 -10.11 13.92
CA VAL A 323 16.11 -9.64 12.72
C VAL A 323 16.14 -10.69 11.59
N LYS A 324 17.27 -11.41 11.41
CA LYS A 324 17.36 -12.44 10.37
C LYS A 324 16.41 -13.58 10.65
N ALA A 325 16.41 -14.12 11.87
CA ALA A 325 15.50 -15.20 12.28
C ALA A 325 14.03 -14.77 12.26
N GLN A 326 13.73 -13.54 12.71
CA GLN A 326 12.36 -13.01 12.65
C GLN A 326 11.91 -12.80 11.20
N THR A 327 12.79 -12.33 10.30
CA THR A 327 12.46 -12.20 8.86
C THR A 327 12.16 -13.57 8.25
N ALA A 328 12.96 -14.60 8.55
CA ALA A 328 12.70 -15.96 8.10
C ALA A 328 11.33 -16.47 8.58
N GLU A 329 10.96 -16.22 9.84
CA GLU A 329 9.66 -16.61 10.37
C GLU A 329 8.50 -15.81 9.75
N VAL A 330 8.65 -14.49 9.51
CA VAL A 330 7.67 -13.70 8.74
C VAL A 330 7.43 -14.35 7.38
N LEU A 331 8.50 -14.68 6.65
CA LEU A 331 8.40 -15.29 5.33
C LEU A 331 7.77 -16.69 5.41
N ALA A 332 8.10 -17.48 6.42
CA ALA A 332 7.45 -18.78 6.63
C ALA A 332 5.93 -18.63 6.88
N ARG A 333 5.50 -17.68 7.71
CA ARG A 333 4.08 -17.35 7.94
C ARG A 333 3.39 -16.87 6.66
N ALA A 334 4.02 -15.95 5.93
CA ALA A 334 3.50 -15.46 4.65
C ALA A 334 3.38 -16.59 3.62
N GLY A 335 4.36 -17.49 3.53
CA GLY A 335 4.32 -18.65 2.64
C GLY A 335 3.15 -19.59 2.95
N ARG A 336 2.86 -19.86 4.23
CA ARG A 336 1.68 -20.62 4.64
C ARG A 336 0.37 -19.91 4.28
N THR A 337 0.32 -18.60 4.46
CA THR A 337 -0.85 -17.77 4.09
C THR A 337 -1.08 -17.78 2.58
N LEU A 338 -0.04 -17.58 1.78
CA LEU A 338 -0.08 -17.68 0.32
C LEU A 338 -0.63 -19.04 -0.11
N LYS A 339 -0.06 -20.13 0.40
CA LYS A 339 -0.48 -21.50 0.07
C LYS A 339 -1.94 -21.77 0.45
N ALA A 340 -2.40 -21.30 1.61
CA ALA A 340 -3.79 -21.43 2.05
C ALA A 340 -4.79 -20.73 1.11
N ALA A 341 -4.36 -19.66 0.44
CA ALA A 341 -5.12 -18.94 -0.58
C ALA A 341 -4.90 -19.50 -2.01
N GLY A 342 -4.08 -20.55 -2.17
CA GLY A 342 -3.73 -21.13 -3.47
C GLY A 342 -2.70 -20.29 -4.26
N PHE A 343 -1.96 -19.42 -3.60
CA PHE A 343 -0.86 -18.62 -4.18
C PHE A 343 0.49 -19.21 -3.78
N ASP A 344 1.55 -18.73 -4.42
CA ASP A 344 2.95 -18.98 -4.07
C ASP A 344 3.79 -17.70 -4.23
N TRP A 345 5.09 -17.79 -3.97
CA TRP A 345 6.00 -16.65 -3.99
C TRP A 345 6.17 -16.02 -5.38
N SER A 346 5.95 -16.76 -6.46
CA SER A 346 6.03 -16.23 -7.83
C SER A 346 4.93 -15.21 -8.12
N HIS A 347 3.82 -15.28 -7.39
CA HIS A 347 2.70 -14.36 -7.50
C HIS A 347 2.90 -13.05 -6.71
N VAL A 348 3.87 -12.99 -5.79
CA VAL A 348 4.13 -11.77 -5.01
C VAL A 348 4.66 -10.66 -5.94
N VAL A 349 4.03 -9.50 -5.88
CA VAL A 349 4.31 -8.37 -6.78
C VAL A 349 4.80 -7.13 -6.06
N ASP A 350 4.40 -6.96 -4.79
CA ASP A 350 4.73 -5.80 -3.98
C ASP A 350 4.91 -6.21 -2.52
N GLY A 351 5.81 -5.54 -1.82
CA GLY A 351 6.05 -5.70 -0.40
C GLY A 351 6.46 -4.42 0.29
N ILE A 352 6.02 -4.24 1.54
CA ILE A 352 6.50 -3.17 2.40
C ILE A 352 7.12 -3.81 3.65
N VAL A 353 8.35 -3.45 3.94
CA VAL A 353 9.10 -3.89 5.11
C VAL A 353 9.26 -2.73 6.07
N TYR A 354 8.89 -2.93 7.32
CA TYR A 354 9.06 -2.00 8.42
C TYR A 354 10.11 -2.54 9.38
N LEU A 355 11.16 -1.74 9.66
CA LEU A 355 12.27 -2.09 10.55
C LEU A 355 12.40 -1.05 11.68
N PRO A 356 12.36 -1.47 12.95
CA PRO A 356 12.65 -0.58 14.07
C PRO A 356 14.13 -0.14 14.15
N ASP A 357 15.02 -0.91 13.53
CA ASP A 357 16.47 -0.64 13.48
C ASP A 357 16.99 -0.85 12.06
N MET A 358 17.26 0.24 11.35
CA MET A 358 17.77 0.20 9.97
C MET A 358 19.24 -0.29 9.88
N SER A 359 19.99 -0.37 10.98
CA SER A 359 21.30 -1.02 10.97
C SER A 359 21.19 -2.52 10.63
N LYS A 360 20.02 -3.11 10.82
CA LYS A 360 19.68 -4.51 10.52
C LYS A 360 19.14 -4.76 9.12
N PHE A 361 19.10 -3.73 8.26
CA PHE A 361 18.70 -3.87 6.87
C PHE A 361 19.47 -4.98 6.11
N PRO A 362 20.80 -5.15 6.27
CA PRO A 362 21.52 -6.27 5.66
C PRO A 362 21.05 -7.65 6.15
N ASP A 363 20.78 -7.82 7.44
CA ASP A 363 20.32 -9.09 8.04
C ASP A 363 18.93 -9.48 7.51
N MET A 364 18.00 -8.50 7.44
CA MET A 364 16.70 -8.67 6.82
C MET A 364 16.83 -9.07 5.34
N ASN A 365 17.67 -8.38 4.57
CA ASN A 365 17.91 -8.70 3.16
C ASN A 365 18.49 -10.08 2.95
N ALA A 366 19.36 -10.55 3.85
CA ALA A 366 19.93 -11.90 3.78
C ALA A 366 18.83 -12.96 3.85
N ALA A 367 17.94 -12.89 4.86
CA ALA A 367 16.79 -13.80 4.96
C ALA A 367 15.80 -13.66 3.80
N TYR A 368 15.54 -12.43 3.33
CA TYR A 368 14.65 -12.18 2.21
C TYR A 368 15.12 -12.85 0.91
N ARG A 369 16.44 -12.89 0.66
CA ARG A 369 17.04 -13.56 -0.50
C ARG A 369 16.94 -15.10 -0.45
N GLU A 370 16.75 -15.70 0.71
CA GLU A 370 16.55 -17.14 0.84
C GLU A 370 15.22 -17.58 0.19
N VAL A 371 14.26 -16.67 0.12
CA VAL A 371 12.93 -16.92 -0.48
C VAL A 371 12.84 -16.35 -1.90
N PHE A 372 13.23 -15.11 -2.08
CA PHE A 372 13.21 -14.46 -3.39
C PHE A 372 14.60 -14.54 -4.02
N THR A 373 14.80 -15.47 -4.95
CA THR A 373 16.10 -15.70 -5.63
C THR A 373 16.19 -15.04 -7.01
N LYS A 374 15.04 -14.76 -7.63
CA LYS A 374 14.88 -14.08 -8.94
C LYS A 374 13.52 -13.41 -9.01
N ASP A 375 13.31 -12.57 -10.02
CA ASP A 375 12.02 -11.91 -10.28
C ASP A 375 11.42 -11.27 -9.02
N PHE A 376 12.28 -10.55 -8.31
CA PHE A 376 11.93 -9.91 -7.04
C PHE A 376 10.67 -9.05 -7.16
N PRO A 377 9.80 -9.01 -6.14
CA PRO A 377 8.72 -8.03 -6.10
C PRO A 377 9.25 -6.59 -6.03
N ALA A 378 8.43 -5.61 -6.34
CA ALA A 378 8.65 -4.24 -5.92
C ALA A 378 8.65 -4.20 -4.38
N ARG A 379 9.47 -3.35 -3.77
CA ARG A 379 9.57 -3.28 -2.31
C ARG A 379 9.94 -1.89 -1.83
N ALA A 380 9.26 -1.42 -0.79
CA ALA A 380 9.73 -0.33 0.06
C ALA A 380 10.27 -0.91 1.37
N THR A 381 11.32 -0.30 1.94
CA THR A 381 11.82 -0.68 3.27
C THR A 381 12.11 0.56 4.09
N VAL A 382 11.31 0.77 5.12
CA VAL A 382 11.32 2.00 5.89
C VAL A 382 11.61 1.74 7.38
N GLY A 383 12.37 2.65 7.96
CA GLY A 383 12.72 2.61 9.35
C GLY A 383 11.62 3.20 10.23
N THR A 384 10.86 2.37 10.97
CA THR A 384 9.81 2.87 11.87
C THR A 384 9.50 1.89 13.00
N GLY A 385 8.93 2.37 14.11
CA GLY A 385 8.55 1.54 15.23
C GLY A 385 7.39 0.59 14.93
N LEU A 386 7.36 -0.55 15.59
CA LEU A 386 6.32 -1.57 15.49
C LEU A 386 5.45 -1.60 16.76
N MET A 387 4.26 -2.20 16.65
CA MET A 387 3.31 -2.25 17.78
C MET A 387 3.65 -3.33 18.83
N GLY A 388 4.54 -4.26 18.54
CA GLY A 388 5.01 -5.30 19.45
C GLY A 388 6.42 -5.03 19.94
N ALA A 389 6.65 -5.01 21.26
CA ALA A 389 7.97 -4.71 21.86
C ALA A 389 9.10 -5.65 21.41
N ASP A 390 8.79 -6.90 21.09
CA ASP A 390 9.76 -7.92 20.67
C ASP A 390 9.80 -8.11 19.14
N ALA A 391 8.98 -7.36 18.39
CA ALA A 391 8.96 -7.41 16.92
C ALA A 391 10.14 -6.58 16.36
N ALA A 392 10.98 -7.22 15.58
CA ALA A 392 12.14 -6.61 14.94
C ALA A 392 11.97 -6.39 13.44
N VAL A 393 10.87 -6.90 12.86
CA VAL A 393 10.47 -6.71 11.47
C VAL A 393 8.98 -6.96 11.32
N GLU A 394 8.32 -6.16 10.47
CA GLU A 394 6.95 -6.41 9.99
C GLU A 394 6.95 -6.31 8.46
N ILE A 395 6.34 -7.27 7.78
CA ILE A 395 6.25 -7.28 6.31
C ILE A 395 4.82 -7.53 5.87
N MET A 396 4.34 -6.71 4.95
CA MET A 396 3.09 -6.96 4.23
C MET A 396 3.36 -7.18 2.74
N PHE A 397 2.49 -7.96 2.08
CA PHE A 397 2.62 -8.28 0.66
C PHE A 397 1.32 -8.09 -0.11
N THR A 398 1.47 -7.85 -1.41
CA THR A 398 0.41 -8.03 -2.42
C THR A 398 0.84 -9.11 -3.39
N ALA A 399 -0.04 -10.08 -3.69
CA ALA A 399 0.17 -11.10 -4.70
C ALA A 399 -0.93 -11.06 -5.76
N VAL A 400 -0.58 -11.40 -7.02
CA VAL A 400 -1.48 -11.38 -8.19
C VAL A 400 -1.18 -12.60 -9.05
N LYS A 401 -2.24 -13.34 -9.47
CA LYS A 401 -2.20 -14.45 -10.44
C LYS A 401 -2.43 -13.99 -11.86
#